data_74b0de7565a868057ecec1e7f6824296
#
_entry.id   74b0de7565a868057ecec1e7f6824296
#
_cell.length_a   1.000
_cell.length_b   1.000
_cell.length_c   1.000
_cell.angle_alpha   90.00
_cell.angle_beta   90.00
_cell.angle_gamma   90.00
#
_symmetry.space_group_name_H-M   'P 1'
#
loop_
_entity.id
_entity.type
_entity.pdbx_description
1 polymer ?
#
loop_
_entity_poly.entity_id
_entity_poly.type
_entity_poly.pdbx_seq_one_letter_code
_entity_poly.pdbx_strand_id
1 'polypeptide(L)'
;MTYGGELRIEAPDMTGYNLMNAREKIDAELKSGLYTYGGETVEKWQLYQSKLREVLAGVNTYWLDKPLQTAFQQRHTVTLEGGDEALRYRMYVGYNSSPGVMKDSKRDVLTGSLDFQYRLKKVLLKNSITLDNSVANESPWGSFSEYTRLNPYLRPYGEN
;
A
#
# COMPACT_ATOMS: atom_id res chain seq x y z
N MET A 1 -14.08 32.31 4.02
CA MET A 1 -13.91 31.02 3.29
C MET A 1 -12.42 30.73 3.16
N THR A 2 -12.00 29.53 3.53
CA THR A 2 -10.61 29.07 3.46
C THR A 2 -10.56 27.73 2.73
N TYR A 3 -9.61 27.59 1.82
CA TYR A 3 -9.29 26.33 1.18
C TYR A 3 -7.91 25.87 1.62
N GLY A 4 -7.74 24.59 1.91
CA GLY A 4 -6.47 23.94 2.20
C GLY A 4 -6.29 22.73 1.29
N GLY A 5 -5.10 22.61 0.72
CA GLY A 5 -4.70 21.45 -0.08
C GLY A 5 -3.37 20.90 0.43
N GLU A 6 -3.26 19.58 0.53
CA GLU A 6 -2.04 18.87 0.91
C GLU A 6 -1.82 17.71 -0.05
N LEU A 7 -0.58 17.59 -0.54
CA LEU A 7 -0.13 16.46 -1.34
C LEU A 7 1.02 15.78 -0.60
N ARG A 8 0.95 14.45 -0.51
CA ARG A 8 2.00 13.64 0.10
C ARG A 8 2.36 12.50 -0.84
N ILE A 9 3.65 12.28 -0.99
CA ILE A 9 4.20 11.16 -1.76
C ILE A 9 4.82 10.18 -0.77
N GLU A 10 4.45 8.92 -0.89
CA GLU A 10 5.00 7.83 -0.09
C GLU A 10 5.54 6.75 -1.03
N ALA A 11 6.84 6.50 -0.95
CA ALA A 11 7.52 5.49 -1.76
C ALA A 11 8.02 4.35 -0.84
N PRO A 12 7.93 3.09 -1.28
CA PRO A 12 8.48 1.98 -0.51
C PRO A 12 10.01 2.07 -0.47
N ASP A 13 10.58 1.92 0.72
CA ASP A 13 12.03 1.80 0.89
C ASP A 13 12.42 0.31 0.94
N MET A 14 13.15 -0.13 -0.08
CA MET A 14 13.60 -1.51 -0.25
C MET A 14 15.07 -1.70 0.10
N THR A 15 15.77 -0.66 0.56
CA THR A 15 17.24 -0.69 0.83
C THR A 15 17.63 -1.64 1.95
N GLY A 16 16.70 -1.94 2.88
CA GLY A 16 16.91 -2.88 3.97
C GLY A 16 16.83 -4.36 3.58
N TYR A 17 16.42 -4.68 2.34
CA TYR A 17 16.25 -6.05 1.87
C TYR A 17 17.44 -6.47 1.00
N ASN A 18 18.29 -7.34 1.56
CA ASN A 18 19.40 -7.93 0.83
C ASN A 18 19.04 -9.37 0.42
N LEU A 19 18.31 -9.52 -0.69
CA LEU A 19 17.89 -10.81 -1.21
C LEU A 19 18.87 -11.34 -2.25
N MET A 20 19.02 -12.66 -2.27
CA MET A 20 19.81 -13.35 -3.29
C MET A 20 19.17 -13.19 -4.66
N ASN A 21 19.98 -12.95 -5.69
CA ASN A 21 19.55 -13.07 -7.07
C ASN A 21 19.34 -14.55 -7.47
N ALA A 22 18.79 -14.80 -8.68
CA ALA A 22 18.45 -16.14 -9.12
C ALA A 22 19.65 -17.07 -9.18
N ARG A 23 20.83 -16.57 -9.57
CA ARG A 23 22.06 -17.36 -9.63
C ARG A 23 22.61 -17.68 -8.24
N GLU A 24 22.67 -16.69 -7.38
CA GLU A 24 23.09 -16.87 -5.99
C GLU A 24 22.18 -17.84 -5.24
N LYS A 25 20.88 -17.76 -5.49
CA LYS A 25 19.89 -18.63 -4.86
C LYS A 25 20.08 -20.10 -5.28
N ILE A 26 20.22 -20.39 -6.57
CA ILE A 26 20.41 -21.77 -7.03
C ILE A 26 21.75 -22.33 -6.59
N ASP A 27 22.81 -21.51 -6.56
CA ASP A 27 24.14 -21.91 -6.05
C ASP A 27 24.09 -22.22 -4.55
N ALA A 28 23.36 -21.42 -3.76
CA ALA A 28 23.15 -21.66 -2.34
C ALA A 28 22.35 -22.94 -2.10
N GLU A 29 21.29 -23.20 -2.87
CA GLU A 29 20.50 -24.44 -2.81
C GLU A 29 21.34 -25.67 -3.13
N LEU A 30 22.21 -25.59 -4.13
CA LEU A 30 23.11 -26.69 -4.46
C LEU A 30 24.12 -26.95 -3.33
N LYS A 31 24.77 -25.90 -2.81
CA LYS A 31 25.74 -25.99 -1.71
C LYS A 31 25.12 -26.46 -0.40
N SER A 32 23.85 -26.13 -0.14
CA SER A 32 23.11 -26.60 1.04
C SER A 32 22.73 -28.08 0.99
N GLY A 33 22.98 -28.74 -0.15
CA GLY A 33 22.64 -30.14 -0.34
C GLY A 33 21.17 -30.39 -0.64
N LEU A 34 20.37 -29.36 -0.99
CA LEU A 34 18.94 -29.52 -1.25
C LEU A 34 18.65 -30.60 -2.30
N TYR A 35 19.54 -30.76 -3.28
CA TYR A 35 19.41 -31.72 -4.39
C TYR A 35 20.15 -33.04 -4.15
N THR A 36 20.98 -33.15 -3.08
CA THR A 36 21.80 -34.33 -2.78
C THR A 36 21.47 -34.96 -1.43
N TYR A 37 20.88 -34.23 -0.48
CA TYR A 37 20.55 -34.72 0.84
C TYR A 37 19.56 -35.89 0.76
N GLY A 38 19.87 -37.00 1.47
CA GLY A 38 19.07 -38.23 1.43
C GLY A 38 19.25 -39.07 0.17
N GLY A 39 20.33 -38.84 -0.59
CA GLY A 39 20.67 -39.51 -1.84
C GLY A 39 20.29 -38.71 -3.07
N GLU A 40 21.08 -38.90 -4.14
CA GLU A 40 20.80 -38.33 -5.45
C GLU A 40 19.68 -39.12 -6.13
N THR A 41 18.61 -38.44 -6.54
CA THR A 41 17.56 -39.03 -7.34
C THR A 41 17.42 -38.32 -8.67
N VAL A 42 16.87 -39.00 -9.66
CA VAL A 42 16.61 -38.43 -11.00
C VAL A 42 15.69 -37.21 -10.89
N GLU A 43 14.68 -37.27 -10.02
CA GLU A 43 13.71 -36.20 -9.81
C GLU A 43 14.39 -34.92 -9.26
N LYS A 44 15.33 -35.06 -8.30
CA LYS A 44 16.05 -33.94 -7.73
C LYS A 44 16.95 -33.27 -8.75
N TRP A 45 17.63 -34.04 -9.59
CA TRP A 45 18.42 -33.51 -10.68
C TRP A 45 17.58 -32.87 -11.78
N GLN A 46 16.43 -33.43 -12.11
CA GLN A 46 15.49 -32.80 -13.05
C GLN A 46 14.97 -31.46 -12.49
N LEU A 47 14.65 -31.41 -11.21
CA LEU A 47 14.25 -30.18 -10.53
C LEU A 47 15.35 -29.12 -10.58
N TYR A 48 16.59 -29.49 -10.24
CA TYR A 48 17.74 -28.59 -10.33
C TYR A 48 17.92 -28.06 -11.75
N GLN A 49 17.93 -28.96 -12.76
CA GLN A 49 18.09 -28.56 -14.14
C GLN A 49 16.97 -27.69 -14.68
N SER A 50 15.73 -27.90 -14.24
CA SER A 50 14.60 -27.04 -14.62
C SER A 50 14.79 -25.61 -14.11
N LYS A 51 15.17 -25.45 -12.83
CA LYS A 51 15.47 -24.14 -12.25
C LYS A 51 16.70 -23.49 -12.89
N LEU A 52 17.77 -24.26 -13.14
CA LEU A 52 18.97 -23.79 -13.81
C LEU A 52 18.67 -23.27 -15.22
N ARG A 53 17.79 -23.92 -15.96
CA ARG A 53 17.36 -23.44 -17.29
C ARG A 53 16.71 -22.07 -17.22
N GLU A 54 15.86 -21.81 -16.22
CA GLU A 54 15.25 -20.49 -16.01
C GLU A 54 16.31 -19.43 -15.72
N VAL A 55 17.28 -19.77 -14.85
CA VAL A 55 18.41 -18.87 -14.55
C VAL A 55 19.27 -18.57 -15.79
N LEU A 56 19.56 -19.60 -16.60
CA LEU A 56 20.32 -19.44 -17.84
C LEU A 56 19.53 -18.69 -18.93
N ALA A 57 18.20 -18.79 -18.91
CA ALA A 57 17.32 -17.99 -19.74
C ALA A 57 17.21 -16.52 -19.29
N GLY A 58 17.92 -16.13 -18.22
CA GLY A 58 17.96 -14.77 -17.71
C GLY A 58 16.82 -14.42 -16.74
N VAL A 59 16.06 -15.39 -16.26
CA VAL A 59 15.01 -15.14 -15.26
C VAL A 59 15.67 -14.75 -13.93
N ASN A 60 15.39 -13.56 -13.47
CA ASN A 60 15.85 -13.01 -12.20
C ASN A 60 14.80 -12.03 -11.66
N THR A 61 13.73 -12.55 -11.08
CA THR A 61 12.58 -11.77 -10.61
C THR A 61 12.84 -11.17 -9.25
N TYR A 62 12.83 -9.84 -9.17
CA TYR A 62 12.82 -9.16 -7.89
C TYR A 62 11.36 -9.04 -7.43
N TRP A 63 10.95 -9.98 -6.57
CA TRP A 63 9.55 -10.12 -6.18
C TRP A 63 9.00 -8.98 -5.33
N LEU A 64 9.88 -8.29 -4.58
CA LEU A 64 9.44 -7.26 -3.64
C LEU A 64 8.85 -6.02 -4.32
N ASP A 65 9.22 -5.73 -5.58
CA ASP A 65 8.68 -4.60 -6.33
C ASP A 65 7.30 -4.88 -6.94
N LYS A 66 6.92 -6.15 -7.06
CA LYS A 66 5.70 -6.56 -7.77
C LYS A 66 4.43 -6.05 -7.12
N PRO A 67 4.24 -6.20 -5.78
CA PRO A 67 3.05 -5.72 -5.11
C PRO A 67 3.10 -4.23 -4.75
N LEU A 68 4.22 -3.53 -5.01
CA LEU A 68 4.45 -2.18 -4.51
C LEU A 68 4.27 -1.10 -5.58
N GLN A 69 3.90 0.08 -5.12
CA GLN A 69 3.77 1.30 -5.91
C GLN A 69 4.17 2.52 -5.09
N THR A 70 4.51 3.61 -5.76
CA THR A 70 4.58 4.92 -5.12
C THR A 70 3.16 5.46 -4.93
N ALA A 71 2.80 5.80 -3.70
CA ALA A 71 1.49 6.29 -3.34
C ALA A 71 1.45 7.83 -3.35
N PHE A 72 0.44 8.39 -4.02
CA PHE A 72 0.15 9.82 -4.06
C PHE A 72 -1.10 10.11 -3.24
N GLN A 73 -0.90 10.56 -2.02
CA GLN A 73 -1.97 10.91 -1.10
C GLN A 73 -2.34 12.37 -1.31
N GLN A 74 -3.64 12.68 -1.22
CA GLN A 74 -4.15 14.04 -1.37
C GLN A 74 -5.23 14.33 -0.34
N ARG A 75 -5.20 15.54 0.20
CA ARG A 75 -6.21 16.03 1.12
C ARG A 75 -6.65 17.42 0.68
N HIS A 76 -7.95 17.59 0.61
CA HIS A 76 -8.59 18.87 0.27
C HIS A 76 -9.57 19.25 1.37
N THR A 77 -9.53 20.49 1.81
CA THR A 77 -10.42 20.99 2.85
C THR A 77 -10.99 22.34 2.46
N VAL A 78 -12.27 22.53 2.71
CA VAL A 78 -12.95 23.83 2.55
C VAL A 78 -13.62 24.17 3.88
N THR A 79 -13.35 25.35 4.36
CA THR A 79 -14.00 25.90 5.57
C THR A 79 -14.70 27.22 5.21
N LEU A 80 -15.96 27.30 5.58
CA LEU A 80 -16.76 28.51 5.46
C LEU A 80 -17.21 28.93 6.84
N GLU A 81 -16.90 30.14 7.25
CA GLU A 81 -17.28 30.70 8.53
C GLU A 81 -17.97 32.05 8.30
N GLY A 82 -18.96 32.34 9.07
CA GLY A 82 -19.67 33.60 9.02
C GLY A 82 -20.61 33.80 10.19
N GLY A 83 -21.31 34.93 10.16
CA GLY A 83 -22.29 35.30 11.15
C GLY A 83 -21.99 36.63 11.83
N ASP A 84 -22.78 36.92 12.87
CA ASP A 84 -22.71 38.12 13.68
C ASP A 84 -22.70 37.78 15.20
N GLU A 85 -23.06 38.74 16.05
CA GLU A 85 -23.12 38.51 17.49
C GLU A 85 -24.24 37.56 17.90
N ALA A 86 -25.35 37.49 17.10
CA ALA A 86 -26.48 36.66 17.37
C ALA A 86 -26.35 35.27 16.78
N LEU A 87 -25.84 35.15 15.57
CA LEU A 87 -25.68 33.89 14.84
C LEU A 87 -24.26 33.74 14.34
N ARG A 88 -23.62 32.62 14.66
CA ARG A 88 -22.33 32.21 14.10
C ARG A 88 -22.44 30.80 13.53
N TYR A 89 -21.82 30.58 12.39
CA TYR A 89 -21.78 29.27 11.78
C TYR A 89 -20.38 28.97 11.21
N ARG A 90 -20.05 27.69 11.20
CA ARG A 90 -18.89 27.13 10.55
C ARG A 90 -19.31 25.89 9.79
N MET A 91 -19.01 25.84 8.51
CA MET A 91 -19.13 24.65 7.67
C MET A 91 -17.73 24.18 7.30
N TYR A 92 -17.51 22.88 7.38
CA TYR A 92 -16.26 22.25 6.98
C TYR A 92 -16.58 21.07 6.06
N VAL A 93 -15.85 20.97 4.96
CA VAL A 93 -15.85 19.79 4.09
C VAL A 93 -14.40 19.40 3.86
N GLY A 94 -14.07 18.13 4.13
CA GLY A 94 -12.76 17.55 3.93
C GLY A 94 -12.87 16.30 3.08
N TYR A 95 -12.02 16.19 2.08
CA TYR A 95 -11.81 14.96 1.32
C TYR A 95 -10.36 14.53 1.46
N ASN A 96 -10.13 13.28 1.87
CA ASN A 96 -8.83 12.68 1.99
C ASN A 96 -8.77 11.39 1.19
N SER A 97 -7.86 11.31 0.24
CA SER A 97 -7.59 10.10 -0.55
C SER A 97 -6.19 9.61 -0.21
N SER A 98 -6.13 8.41 0.36
CA SER A 98 -4.90 7.79 0.86
C SER A 98 -4.69 6.42 0.23
N PRO A 99 -4.18 6.35 -1.03
CA PRO A 99 -3.67 5.09 -1.55
C PRO A 99 -2.48 4.61 -0.71
N GLY A 100 -2.36 3.31 -0.55
CA GLY A 100 -1.22 2.69 0.14
C GLY A 100 -0.08 2.35 -0.82
N VAL A 101 1.08 1.99 -0.24
CA VAL A 101 2.25 1.53 -0.99
C VAL A 101 2.06 0.12 -1.57
N MET A 102 1.12 -0.67 -1.05
CA MET A 102 0.67 -1.90 -1.70
C MET A 102 -0.31 -1.53 -2.82
N LYS A 103 -0.12 -2.10 -4.03
CA LYS A 103 -1.00 -1.85 -5.17
C LYS A 103 -2.46 -2.15 -4.84
N ASP A 104 -3.36 -1.34 -5.37
CA ASP A 104 -4.82 -1.45 -5.22
C ASP A 104 -5.34 -1.29 -3.79
N SER A 105 -4.48 -1.00 -2.80
CA SER A 105 -4.91 -0.56 -1.49
C SER A 105 -5.22 0.93 -1.49
N LYS A 106 -6.34 1.33 -0.90
CA LYS A 106 -6.78 2.73 -0.87
C LYS A 106 -7.77 2.96 0.26
N ARG A 107 -7.70 4.15 0.87
CA ARG A 107 -8.74 4.65 1.77
C ARG A 107 -9.14 6.06 1.36
N ASP A 108 -10.41 6.25 1.08
CA ASP A 108 -11.02 7.55 0.83
C ASP A 108 -11.93 7.92 2.01
N VAL A 109 -11.78 9.15 2.50
CA VAL A 109 -12.59 9.68 3.60
C VAL A 109 -13.17 11.01 3.18
N LEU A 110 -14.49 11.14 3.28
CA LEU A 110 -15.21 12.38 3.11
C LEU A 110 -15.82 12.77 4.47
N THR A 111 -15.43 13.92 4.98
CA THR A 111 -15.93 14.50 6.24
C THR A 111 -16.69 15.77 5.96
N GLY A 112 -17.87 15.90 6.52
CA GLY A 112 -18.63 17.14 6.53
C GLY A 112 -18.99 17.54 7.95
N SER A 113 -18.82 18.80 8.34
CA SER A 113 -19.33 19.30 9.60
C SER A 113 -20.02 20.63 9.46
N LEU A 114 -21.04 20.83 10.28
CA LEU A 114 -21.77 22.07 10.42
C LEU A 114 -21.91 22.39 11.90
N ASP A 115 -21.26 23.46 12.30
CA ASP A 115 -21.40 24.03 13.63
C ASP A 115 -22.19 25.32 13.53
N PHE A 116 -23.21 25.46 14.36
CA PHE A 116 -23.87 26.75 14.49
C PHE A 116 -24.12 27.12 15.95
N GLN A 117 -24.09 28.41 16.22
CA GLN A 117 -24.31 29.00 17.52
C GLN A 117 -25.27 30.15 17.36
N TYR A 118 -26.40 30.10 18.09
CA TYR A 118 -27.39 31.14 18.11
C TYR A 118 -27.61 31.68 19.53
N ARG A 119 -27.47 32.98 19.68
CA ARG A 119 -27.63 33.68 20.95
C ARG A 119 -28.92 34.50 20.93
N LEU A 120 -29.83 34.14 21.82
CA LEU A 120 -31.08 34.88 22.03
C LEU A 120 -31.13 35.40 23.48
N LYS A 121 -30.86 36.69 23.67
CA LYS A 121 -30.81 37.34 25.01
C LYS A 121 -29.82 36.59 25.93
N LYS A 122 -30.38 35.87 26.93
CA LYS A 122 -29.63 35.09 27.92
C LYS A 122 -29.45 33.62 27.55
N VAL A 123 -30.05 33.20 26.45
CA VAL A 123 -29.99 31.79 25.98
C VAL A 123 -28.97 31.69 24.87
N LEU A 124 -28.10 30.67 24.96
CA LEU A 124 -27.16 30.30 23.93
C LEU A 124 -27.42 28.88 23.46
N LEU A 125 -27.90 28.75 22.21
CA LEU A 125 -28.08 27.49 21.55
C LEU A 125 -26.79 27.16 20.72
N LYS A 126 -26.25 25.96 20.92
CA LYS A 126 -25.15 25.44 20.12
C LYS A 126 -25.55 24.10 19.55
N ASN A 127 -25.25 23.88 18.27
CA ASN A 127 -25.42 22.62 17.61
C ASN A 127 -24.20 22.29 16.75
N SER A 128 -23.81 21.04 16.74
CA SER A 128 -22.74 20.52 15.91
C SER A 128 -23.18 19.22 15.27
N ILE A 129 -23.08 19.16 13.97
CA ILE A 129 -23.40 17.97 13.16
C ILE A 129 -22.13 17.60 12.41
N THR A 130 -21.74 16.34 12.52
CA THR A 130 -20.61 15.80 11.75
C THR A 130 -21.06 14.54 11.02
N LEU A 131 -20.67 14.43 9.76
CA LEU A 131 -20.92 13.29 8.89
C LEU A 131 -19.58 12.83 8.33
N ASP A 132 -19.27 11.55 8.53
CA ASP A 132 -18.08 10.91 8.02
C ASP A 132 -18.47 9.71 7.15
N ASN A 133 -17.89 9.64 5.96
CA ASN A 133 -17.98 8.48 5.08
C ASN A 133 -16.58 8.01 4.75
N SER A 134 -16.29 6.74 5.04
CA SER A 134 -14.99 6.13 4.76
C SER A 134 -15.16 4.87 3.92
N VAL A 135 -14.46 4.83 2.79
CA VAL A 135 -14.38 3.65 1.92
C VAL A 135 -12.94 3.19 1.88
N ALA A 136 -12.70 1.92 2.19
CA ALA A 136 -11.37 1.33 2.17
C ALA A 136 -11.36 0.06 1.34
N ASN A 137 -10.32 -0.10 0.54
CA ASN A 137 -10.03 -1.31 -0.22
C ASN A 137 -8.70 -1.88 0.26
N GLU A 138 -8.71 -3.15 0.60
CA GLU A 138 -7.48 -3.90 0.89
C GLU A 138 -6.80 -4.32 -0.41
N SER A 139 -5.46 -4.46 -0.36
CA SER A 139 -4.70 -4.91 -1.51
C SER A 139 -5.01 -6.38 -1.85
N PRO A 140 -5.34 -6.71 -3.10
CA PRO A 140 -5.53 -8.10 -3.52
C PRO A 140 -4.21 -8.88 -3.64
N TRP A 141 -3.06 -8.20 -3.49
CA TRP A 141 -1.73 -8.77 -3.62
C TRP A 141 -1.28 -9.59 -2.39
N GLY A 142 -2.14 -9.77 -1.40
CA GLY A 142 -1.84 -10.55 -0.19
C GLY A 142 -0.83 -9.89 0.74
N SER A 143 -0.12 -10.71 1.51
CA SER A 143 0.86 -10.20 2.47
C SER A 143 2.21 -9.93 1.82
N PHE A 144 2.80 -8.76 2.07
CA PHE A 144 4.15 -8.42 1.58
C PHE A 144 5.21 -9.46 2.00
N SER A 145 5.06 -10.08 3.17
CA SER A 145 5.99 -11.10 3.66
C SER A 145 6.04 -12.36 2.80
N GLU A 146 5.01 -12.65 2.00
CA GLU A 146 5.01 -13.79 1.08
C GLU A 146 6.00 -13.56 -0.07
N TYR A 147 6.11 -12.33 -0.54
CA TYR A 147 7.03 -11.96 -1.63
C TYR A 147 8.50 -12.08 -1.23
N THR A 148 8.83 -11.92 0.06
CA THR A 148 10.20 -12.12 0.57
C THR A 148 10.66 -13.58 0.50
N ARG A 149 9.73 -14.52 0.36
CA ARG A 149 9.98 -15.97 0.33
C ARG A 149 9.97 -16.55 -1.08
N LEU A 150 9.52 -15.78 -2.06
CA LEU A 150 9.46 -16.26 -3.44
C LEU A 150 10.87 -16.37 -4.04
N ASN A 151 11.05 -17.42 -4.84
CA ASN A 151 12.35 -17.68 -5.46
C ASN A 151 12.54 -16.82 -6.71
N PRO A 152 13.72 -16.17 -6.85
CA PRO A 152 13.96 -15.23 -7.94
C PRO A 152 14.07 -15.88 -9.33
N TYR A 153 14.21 -17.20 -9.43
CA TYR A 153 14.17 -17.96 -10.69
C TYR A 153 12.74 -18.32 -11.16
N LEU A 154 11.71 -17.85 -10.44
CA LEU A 154 10.31 -17.99 -10.89
C LEU A 154 9.90 -16.79 -11.74
N ARG A 155 9.12 -17.03 -12.78
CA ARG A 155 8.53 -15.97 -13.60
C ARG A 155 7.31 -15.37 -12.92
N PRO A 156 7.07 -14.05 -13.01
CA PRO A 156 5.92 -13.40 -12.37
C PRO A 156 4.58 -13.77 -13.01
N TYR A 157 4.59 -14.21 -14.25
CA TYR A 157 3.42 -14.66 -14.97
C TYR A 157 3.74 -16.04 -15.57
N GLY A 158 2.88 -17.03 -15.29
CA GLY A 158 3.01 -18.36 -15.87
C GLY A 158 2.86 -18.31 -17.38
N GLU A 159 3.93 -18.07 -18.09
CA GLU A 159 4.05 -18.46 -19.48
C GLU A 159 4.34 -19.96 -19.49
N ASN A 160 3.30 -20.74 -19.82
CA ASN A 160 3.43 -22.14 -20.19
C ASN A 160 4.09 -22.25 -21.58
#